data_608fe7c58098fc73dfed699038bbcbc5
#
_entry.id   608fe7c58098fc73dfed699038bbcbc5
#
_cell.length_a   1.000
_cell.length_b   1.000
_cell.length_c   1.000
_cell.angle_alpha   90.00
_cell.angle_beta   90.00
_cell.angle_gamma   90.00
#
_symmetry.space_group_name_H-M   'P 1'
#
loop_
_entity.id
_entity.type
_entity.pdbx_description
1 polymer ?
#
loop_
_entity_poly.entity_id
_entity_poly.type
_entity_poly.pdbx_seq_one_letter_code
_entity_poly.pdbx_strand_id
1 'polypeptide(L)'
;LFFPQHFFHLLSKYSNSHFGPFKSVAIIITTLAFTGCSSINSNSVAKRSAKLSTGIQKAYSVAPNTADRLSPMIIQSADKYNVDPVLLAAVIRQESSYRNSVISPAGAVGLTQVIPRYWQQTCPGDLIEEYNNINCGTYILASYNIKAGNWPKALAYYNVGPTGYNSNNKMKKQGEKYAEQVQQHQKILKGAL
;
A
#
# COMPACT_ATOMS: atom_id res chain seq x y z
N LEU A 1 25.65 -24.49 6.03
CA LEU A 1 26.74 -24.73 6.99
C LEU A 1 26.35 -24.19 8.36
N PHE A 2 26.22 -25.15 9.32
CA PHE A 2 26.25 -25.00 10.79
C PHE A 2 25.22 -24.11 11.51
N PHE A 3 24.14 -24.77 12.00
CA PHE A 3 23.42 -24.37 13.21
C PHE A 3 24.14 -24.97 14.43
N PRO A 4 24.32 -24.29 15.54
CA PRO A 4 24.61 -24.92 16.83
C PRO A 4 23.31 -25.14 17.60
N GLN A 5 22.96 -26.43 17.80
CA GLN A 5 22.11 -26.90 18.89
C GLN A 5 22.85 -26.76 20.21
N HIS A 6 22.38 -25.96 21.15
CA HIS A 6 22.63 -26.06 22.59
C HIS A 6 21.70 -25.09 23.32
N PHE A 7 20.55 -25.58 23.76
CA PHE A 7 19.84 -25.05 24.93
C PHE A 7 18.76 -26.02 25.39
N PHE A 8 19.17 -27.22 25.77
CA PHE A 8 18.34 -28.16 26.54
C PHE A 8 19.24 -28.89 27.55
N HIS A 9 19.49 -28.28 28.70
CA HIS A 9 19.89 -28.94 29.92
C HIS A 9 19.97 -27.90 31.03
N LEU A 10 18.93 -27.78 31.83
CA LEU A 10 18.98 -27.31 33.22
C LEU A 10 17.55 -27.21 33.79
N LEU A 11 16.90 -28.34 34.07
CA LEU A 11 15.82 -28.44 35.06
C LEU A 11 15.70 -29.91 35.48
N SER A 12 16.70 -30.39 36.21
CA SER A 12 16.58 -31.64 36.99
C SER A 12 17.46 -31.48 38.23
N LYS A 13 16.91 -30.93 39.29
CA LYS A 13 17.25 -31.17 40.69
C LYS A 13 16.48 -30.21 41.57
N TYR A 14 15.32 -30.61 42.00
CA TYR A 14 14.84 -30.35 43.37
C TYR A 14 13.73 -31.35 43.69
N SER A 15 14.12 -32.39 44.38
CA SER A 15 13.22 -33.39 44.99
C SER A 15 13.26 -33.19 46.49
N ASN A 16 12.07 -33.28 47.09
CA ASN A 16 11.74 -33.56 48.49
C ASN A 16 11.88 -32.43 49.52
N SER A 17 10.72 -31.93 50.01
CA SER A 17 10.31 -32.27 51.39
C SER A 17 9.03 -31.54 51.84
N HIS A 18 8.18 -32.29 52.52
CA HIS A 18 7.16 -31.92 53.53
C HIS A 18 5.75 -31.54 53.06
N PHE A 19 4.88 -32.55 53.26
CA PHE A 19 3.43 -32.46 53.31
C PHE A 19 2.95 -31.54 54.45
N GLY A 20 2.05 -30.59 54.11
CA GLY A 20 1.15 -29.92 55.06
C GLY A 20 -0.18 -29.66 54.33
N PRO A 21 -1.34 -29.79 55.02
CA PRO A 21 -2.64 -29.70 54.34
C PRO A 21 -3.01 -28.25 54.05
N PHE A 22 -2.90 -27.85 52.81
CA PHE A 22 -3.37 -26.52 52.39
C PHE A 22 -4.71 -26.60 51.65
N LYS A 23 -5.65 -25.83 52.18
CA LYS A 23 -7.00 -25.61 51.72
C LYS A 23 -6.98 -25.23 50.21
N SER A 24 -7.85 -25.90 49.46
CA SER A 24 -8.09 -25.60 48.04
C SER A 24 -8.57 -24.16 47.86
N VAL A 25 -7.69 -23.29 47.42
CA VAL A 25 -8.07 -21.98 46.86
C VAL A 25 -8.24 -22.19 45.37
N ALA A 26 -9.48 -22.21 44.92
CA ALA A 26 -9.81 -22.21 43.50
C ALA A 26 -9.39 -20.85 42.89
N ILE A 27 -8.25 -20.82 42.22
CA ILE A 27 -7.86 -19.69 41.41
C ILE A 27 -8.68 -19.75 40.11
N ILE A 28 -9.75 -18.94 40.04
CA ILE A 28 -10.48 -18.68 38.82
C ILE A 28 -9.57 -17.83 37.96
N ILE A 29 -8.85 -18.46 37.00
CA ILE A 29 -8.15 -17.75 35.93
C ILE A 29 -9.20 -17.28 34.96
N THR A 30 -9.64 -16.03 35.08
CA THR A 30 -10.41 -15.34 34.05
C THR A 30 -9.47 -15.08 32.88
N THR A 31 -9.52 -15.96 31.88
CA THR A 31 -8.92 -15.68 30.56
C THR A 31 -9.71 -14.57 29.90
N LEU A 32 -9.26 -13.32 30.05
CA LEU A 32 -9.70 -12.24 29.19
C LEU A 32 -9.22 -12.55 27.76
N ALA A 33 -10.14 -13.03 26.93
CA ALA A 33 -9.92 -13.17 25.50
C ALA A 33 -9.79 -11.78 24.89
N PHE A 34 -8.57 -11.39 24.54
CA PHE A 34 -8.29 -10.23 23.69
C PHE A 34 -8.69 -10.55 22.24
N THR A 35 -9.97 -10.54 21.93
CA THR A 35 -10.51 -10.73 20.56
C THR A 35 -11.03 -9.42 19.95
N GLY A 36 -10.49 -8.25 20.36
CA GLY A 36 -11.06 -6.95 20.04
C GLY A 36 -10.37 -6.12 18.95
N CYS A 37 -9.13 -6.42 18.50
CA CYS A 37 -8.38 -5.45 17.67
C CYS A 37 -8.51 -5.59 16.17
N SER A 38 -8.95 -6.72 15.62
CA SER A 38 -9.02 -6.92 14.16
C SER A 38 -10.31 -6.38 13.52
N SER A 39 -11.41 -6.37 14.25
CA SER A 39 -12.72 -5.96 13.73
C SER A 39 -12.87 -4.45 13.54
N ILE A 40 -12.26 -3.64 14.39
CA ILE A 40 -12.34 -2.17 14.29
C ILE A 40 -11.59 -1.66 13.08
N ASN A 41 -10.41 -2.23 12.78
CA ASN A 41 -9.61 -1.81 11.64
C ASN A 41 -10.23 -2.25 10.29
N SER A 42 -10.80 -3.44 10.22
CA SER A 42 -11.48 -3.94 9.01
C SER A 42 -12.73 -3.11 8.66
N ASN A 43 -13.53 -2.72 9.64
CA ASN A 43 -14.69 -1.84 9.44
C ASN A 43 -14.26 -0.44 8.96
N SER A 44 -13.14 0.09 9.44
CA SER A 44 -12.58 1.37 8.99
C SER A 44 -12.12 1.30 7.53
N VAL A 45 -11.40 0.25 7.12
CA VAL A 45 -10.97 0.04 5.73
C VAL A 45 -12.17 -0.15 4.82
N ALA A 46 -13.15 -0.97 5.18
CA ALA A 46 -14.36 -1.20 4.39
C ALA A 46 -15.14 0.10 4.14
N LYS A 47 -15.36 0.91 5.19
CA LYS A 47 -16.05 2.21 5.07
C LYS A 47 -15.30 3.19 4.18
N ARG A 48 -13.97 3.28 4.33
CA ARG A 48 -13.12 4.16 3.50
C ARG A 48 -13.11 3.70 2.05
N SER A 49 -13.06 2.39 1.81
CA SER A 49 -13.11 1.79 0.47
C SER A 49 -14.42 2.07 -0.23
N ALA A 50 -15.56 1.90 0.44
CA ALA A 50 -16.87 2.20 -0.11
C ALA A 50 -17.01 3.68 -0.47
N LYS A 51 -16.55 4.59 0.40
CA LYS A 51 -16.52 6.03 0.12
C LYS A 51 -15.65 6.35 -1.09
N LEU A 52 -14.43 5.79 -1.16
CA LEU A 52 -13.51 6.00 -2.27
C LEU A 52 -14.08 5.47 -3.58
N SER A 53 -14.70 4.28 -3.57
CA SER A 53 -15.37 3.68 -4.73
C SER A 53 -16.46 4.60 -5.29
N THR A 54 -17.35 5.08 -4.42
CA THR A 54 -18.40 6.03 -4.82
C THR A 54 -17.81 7.31 -5.43
N GLY A 55 -16.75 7.85 -4.84
CA GLY A 55 -16.05 9.02 -5.36
C GLY A 55 -15.44 8.78 -6.73
N ILE A 56 -14.74 7.64 -6.94
CA ILE A 56 -14.14 7.25 -8.22
C ILE A 56 -15.18 7.11 -9.31
N GLN A 57 -16.32 6.47 -9.01
CA GLN A 57 -17.44 6.35 -9.97
C GLN A 57 -17.94 7.72 -10.41
N LYS A 58 -18.21 8.61 -9.46
CA LYS A 58 -18.71 9.98 -9.73
C LYS A 58 -17.69 10.84 -10.46
N ALA A 59 -16.44 10.82 -10.00
CA ALA A 59 -15.39 11.73 -10.51
C ALA A 59 -14.90 11.34 -11.90
N TYR A 60 -14.83 10.02 -12.18
CA TYR A 60 -14.11 9.52 -13.36
C TYR A 60 -14.95 8.62 -14.26
N SER A 61 -16.23 8.42 -13.96
CA SER A 61 -17.15 7.52 -14.70
C SER A 61 -16.60 6.09 -14.81
N VAL A 62 -15.91 5.62 -13.78
CA VAL A 62 -15.43 4.24 -13.70
C VAL A 62 -16.60 3.31 -13.36
N ALA A 63 -16.63 2.14 -14.00
CA ALA A 63 -17.68 1.15 -13.76
C ALA A 63 -17.71 0.70 -12.28
N PRO A 64 -18.89 0.54 -11.66
CA PRO A 64 -19.01 0.22 -10.23
C PRO A 64 -18.19 -1.00 -9.80
N ASN A 65 -18.25 -2.11 -10.55
CA ASN A 65 -17.50 -3.32 -10.26
C ASN A 65 -15.98 -3.11 -10.23
N THR A 66 -15.46 -2.22 -11.08
CA THR A 66 -14.04 -1.87 -11.10
C THR A 66 -13.67 -0.99 -9.90
N ALA A 67 -14.46 0.04 -9.62
CA ALA A 67 -14.22 0.92 -8.48
C ALA A 67 -14.33 0.18 -7.14
N ASP A 68 -15.32 -0.70 -6.98
CA ASP A 68 -15.53 -1.51 -5.76
C ASP A 68 -14.38 -2.49 -5.53
N ARG A 69 -13.87 -3.12 -6.60
CA ARG A 69 -12.76 -4.06 -6.51
C ARG A 69 -11.43 -3.39 -6.20
N LEU A 70 -11.15 -2.23 -6.81
CA LEU A 70 -9.85 -1.56 -6.68
C LEU A 70 -9.73 -0.68 -5.43
N SER A 71 -10.83 -0.13 -4.92
CA SER A 71 -10.78 0.80 -3.78
C SER A 71 -10.17 0.19 -2.50
N PRO A 72 -10.44 -1.08 -2.10
CA PRO A 72 -9.75 -1.69 -0.97
C PRO A 72 -8.24 -1.81 -1.18
N MET A 73 -7.80 -2.17 -2.39
CA MET A 73 -6.39 -2.30 -2.74
C MET A 73 -5.68 -0.94 -2.68
N ILE A 74 -6.34 0.11 -3.17
CA ILE A 74 -5.85 1.50 -3.09
C ILE A 74 -5.70 1.94 -1.64
N ILE A 75 -6.71 1.74 -0.79
CA ILE A 75 -6.66 2.09 0.63
C ILE A 75 -5.54 1.35 1.34
N GLN A 76 -5.44 0.02 1.17
CA GLN A 76 -4.41 -0.79 1.82
C GLN A 76 -2.99 -0.39 1.40
N SER A 77 -2.76 -0.17 0.10
CA SER A 77 -1.46 0.26 -0.39
C SER A 77 -1.09 1.67 0.06
N ALA A 78 -2.05 2.59 0.07
CA ALA A 78 -1.89 3.95 0.53
C ALA A 78 -1.53 3.99 2.03
N ASP A 79 -2.25 3.24 2.87
CA ASP A 79 -1.96 3.12 4.30
C ASP A 79 -0.56 2.53 4.55
N LYS A 80 -0.19 1.49 3.81
CA LYS A 80 1.10 0.81 3.95
C LYS A 80 2.29 1.74 3.71
N TYR A 81 2.18 2.67 2.77
CA TYR A 81 3.28 3.56 2.37
C TYR A 81 3.07 5.03 2.77
N ASN A 82 2.07 5.31 3.60
CA ASN A 82 1.71 6.65 4.06
C ASN A 82 1.49 7.66 2.90
N VAL A 83 0.71 7.22 1.91
CA VAL A 83 0.29 8.02 0.75
C VAL A 83 -1.19 8.38 0.90
N ASP A 84 -1.60 9.59 0.49
CA ASP A 84 -3.03 9.93 0.41
C ASP A 84 -3.72 9.01 -0.62
N PRO A 85 -4.73 8.20 -0.22
CA PRO A 85 -5.43 7.32 -1.15
C PRO A 85 -6.13 8.06 -2.30
N VAL A 86 -6.49 9.33 -2.10
CA VAL A 86 -7.08 10.16 -3.16
C VAL A 86 -6.02 10.57 -4.19
N LEU A 87 -4.78 10.80 -3.75
CA LEU A 87 -3.65 11.02 -4.64
C LEU A 87 -3.32 9.76 -5.44
N LEU A 88 -3.27 8.59 -4.78
CA LEU A 88 -3.01 7.32 -5.47
C LEU A 88 -4.10 7.00 -6.52
N ALA A 89 -5.36 7.20 -6.17
CA ALA A 89 -6.48 7.06 -7.10
C ALA A 89 -6.37 8.00 -8.31
N ALA A 90 -5.88 9.23 -8.09
CA ALA A 90 -5.63 10.20 -9.17
C ALA A 90 -4.46 9.78 -10.08
N VAL A 91 -3.40 9.17 -9.52
CA VAL A 91 -2.30 8.58 -10.30
C VAL A 91 -2.84 7.45 -11.18
N ILE A 92 -3.63 6.52 -10.64
CA ILE A 92 -4.26 5.44 -11.42
C ILE A 92 -5.14 6.00 -12.54
N ARG A 93 -5.87 7.08 -12.28
CA ARG A 93 -6.65 7.78 -13.32
C ARG A 93 -5.76 8.28 -14.45
N GLN A 94 -4.66 8.91 -14.13
CA GLN A 94 -3.71 9.46 -15.09
C GLN A 94 -3.00 8.37 -15.90
N GLU A 95 -2.58 7.27 -15.26
CA GLU A 95 -1.75 6.24 -15.88
C GLU A 95 -2.53 5.29 -16.79
N SER A 96 -3.65 4.79 -16.32
CA SER A 96 -4.39 3.73 -17.01
C SER A 96 -5.87 4.02 -17.24
N SER A 97 -6.41 5.09 -16.63
CA SER A 97 -7.84 5.30 -16.51
C SER A 97 -8.57 4.06 -15.93
N TYR A 98 -7.97 3.43 -14.91
CA TYR A 98 -8.49 2.22 -14.26
C TYR A 98 -8.54 0.96 -15.13
N ARG A 99 -7.78 0.90 -16.22
CA ARG A 99 -7.66 -0.27 -17.10
C ARG A 99 -6.44 -1.10 -16.68
N ASN A 100 -6.66 -2.32 -16.20
CA ASN A 100 -5.60 -3.18 -15.65
C ASN A 100 -4.68 -3.81 -16.71
N SER A 101 -5.17 -4.00 -17.94
CA SER A 101 -4.44 -4.69 -19.02
C SER A 101 -3.66 -3.75 -19.94
N VAL A 102 -3.44 -2.49 -19.55
CA VAL A 102 -2.72 -1.53 -20.39
C VAL A 102 -1.21 -1.81 -20.34
N ILE A 103 -0.61 -1.94 -21.51
CA ILE A 103 0.84 -1.99 -21.69
C ILE A 103 1.22 -0.83 -22.60
N SER A 104 2.12 0.04 -22.14
CA SER A 104 2.59 1.17 -22.92
C SER A 104 3.70 0.78 -23.91
N PRO A 105 3.97 1.57 -24.96
CA PRO A 105 5.11 1.33 -25.85
C PRO A 105 6.46 1.28 -25.14
N ALA A 106 6.59 1.90 -23.97
CA ALA A 106 7.80 1.86 -23.14
C ALA A 106 7.89 0.60 -22.26
N GLY A 107 6.87 -0.29 -22.29
CA GLY A 107 6.80 -1.50 -21.49
C GLY A 107 6.30 -1.26 -20.06
N ALA A 108 5.65 -0.13 -19.78
CA ALA A 108 4.95 0.09 -18.53
C ALA A 108 3.65 -0.75 -18.51
N VAL A 109 3.32 -1.35 -17.36
CA VAL A 109 2.20 -2.29 -17.23
C VAL A 109 1.21 -1.90 -16.13
N GLY A 110 -0.04 -2.22 -16.35
CA GLY A 110 -1.10 -2.22 -15.34
C GLY A 110 -1.61 -0.85 -14.93
N LEU A 111 -2.31 -0.84 -13.79
CA LEU A 111 -3.07 0.31 -13.27
C LEU A 111 -2.21 1.55 -12.99
N THR A 112 -1.01 1.35 -12.48
CA THR A 112 -0.06 2.40 -12.10
C THR A 112 1.10 2.56 -13.09
N GLN A 113 1.07 1.83 -14.22
CA GLN A 113 2.07 1.87 -15.29
C GLN A 113 3.51 1.70 -14.78
N VAL A 114 3.74 0.67 -13.98
CA VAL A 114 5.09 0.31 -13.53
C VAL A 114 5.88 -0.31 -14.69
N ILE A 115 7.15 0.04 -14.82
CA ILE A 115 8.05 -0.55 -15.82
C ILE A 115 8.83 -1.71 -15.18
N PRO A 116 8.53 -3.00 -15.50
CA PRO A 116 9.10 -4.15 -14.82
C PRO A 116 10.63 -4.18 -14.84
N ARG A 117 11.26 -3.83 -15.97
CA ARG A 117 12.73 -3.83 -16.09
C ARG A 117 13.46 -2.97 -15.04
N TYR A 118 12.78 -1.99 -14.44
CA TYR A 118 13.36 -1.13 -13.40
C TYR A 118 12.97 -1.54 -12.00
N TRP A 119 11.79 -2.19 -11.84
CA TRP A 119 11.17 -2.35 -10.54
C TRP A 119 10.90 -3.79 -10.11
N GLN A 120 11.03 -4.78 -11.03
CA GLN A 120 10.72 -6.18 -10.74
C GLN A 120 11.54 -6.76 -9.57
N GLN A 121 12.80 -6.35 -9.41
CA GLN A 121 13.63 -6.80 -8.30
C GLN A 121 13.19 -6.20 -6.95
N THR A 122 12.69 -4.98 -6.97
CA THR A 122 12.22 -4.26 -5.76
C THR A 122 10.78 -4.63 -5.41
N CYS A 123 9.97 -4.92 -6.42
CA CYS A 123 8.58 -5.31 -6.32
C CYS A 123 8.41 -6.76 -6.78
N PRO A 124 8.62 -7.75 -5.90
CA PRO A 124 8.46 -9.15 -6.26
C PRO A 124 6.98 -9.47 -6.55
N GLY A 125 6.75 -10.46 -7.43
CA GLY A 125 5.43 -10.88 -7.86
C GLY A 125 5.09 -10.45 -9.28
N ASP A 126 3.91 -10.85 -9.75
CA ASP A 126 3.41 -10.46 -11.07
C ASP A 126 2.92 -9.01 -11.06
N LEU A 127 3.60 -8.14 -11.81
CA LEU A 127 3.23 -6.73 -11.93
C LEU A 127 2.04 -6.47 -12.88
N ILE A 128 1.45 -7.51 -13.48
CA ILE A 128 0.18 -7.40 -14.21
C ILE A 128 -0.99 -7.61 -13.24
N GLU A 129 -0.76 -8.31 -12.14
CA GLU A 129 -1.75 -8.53 -11.09
C GLU A 129 -2.06 -7.20 -10.37
N GLU A 130 -3.35 -6.91 -10.18
CA GLU A 130 -3.83 -5.59 -9.75
C GLU A 130 -3.24 -5.13 -8.40
N TYR A 131 -3.26 -6.00 -7.40
CA TYR A 131 -2.75 -5.64 -6.07
C TYR A 131 -1.24 -5.40 -6.08
N ASN A 132 -0.48 -6.29 -6.72
CA ASN A 132 0.98 -6.16 -6.83
C ASN A 132 1.35 -4.88 -7.60
N ASN A 133 0.62 -4.56 -8.66
CA ASN A 133 0.82 -3.34 -9.45
C ASN A 133 0.57 -2.07 -8.62
N ILE A 134 -0.59 -1.98 -7.97
CA ILE A 134 -0.95 -0.82 -7.12
C ILE A 134 0.06 -0.69 -5.97
N ASN A 135 0.40 -1.79 -5.30
CA ASN A 135 1.35 -1.80 -4.19
C ASN A 135 2.75 -1.33 -4.63
N CYS A 136 3.23 -1.80 -5.78
CA CYS A 136 4.51 -1.37 -6.34
C CYS A 136 4.50 0.11 -6.75
N GLY A 137 3.48 0.55 -7.50
CA GLY A 137 3.36 1.96 -7.89
C GLY A 137 3.27 2.90 -6.70
N THR A 138 2.58 2.49 -5.64
CA THR A 138 2.51 3.27 -4.39
C THR A 138 3.87 3.36 -3.69
N TYR A 139 4.60 2.24 -3.62
CA TYR A 139 5.98 2.22 -3.11
C TYR A 139 6.89 3.18 -3.88
N ILE A 140 6.84 3.14 -5.22
CA ILE A 140 7.63 4.03 -6.08
C ILE A 140 7.30 5.49 -5.81
N LEU A 141 6.01 5.82 -5.75
CA LEU A 141 5.52 7.18 -5.51
C LEU A 141 5.97 7.70 -4.14
N ALA A 142 5.85 6.89 -3.09
CA ALA A 142 6.32 7.23 -1.74
C ALA A 142 7.84 7.44 -1.69
N SER A 143 8.61 6.55 -2.34
CA SER A 143 10.07 6.65 -2.44
C SER A 143 10.51 7.94 -3.15
N TYR A 144 9.79 8.31 -4.20
CA TYR A 144 10.06 9.57 -4.88
C TYR A 144 9.65 10.80 -4.06
N ASN A 145 8.61 10.71 -3.23
CA ASN A 145 8.26 11.81 -2.33
C ASN A 145 9.34 12.06 -1.27
N ILE A 146 9.91 10.99 -0.69
CA ILE A 146 11.06 11.10 0.22
C ILE A 146 12.25 11.78 -0.49
N LYS A 147 12.56 11.35 -1.71
CA LYS A 147 13.69 11.90 -2.50
C LYS A 147 13.45 13.34 -2.95
N ALA A 148 12.23 13.70 -3.30
CA ALA A 148 11.87 15.00 -3.86
C ALA A 148 11.60 16.07 -2.78
N GLY A 149 11.16 15.65 -1.58
CA GLY A 149 10.76 16.51 -0.47
C GLY A 149 9.36 17.12 -0.61
N ASN A 150 8.67 16.89 -1.73
CA ASN A 150 7.29 17.36 -1.95
C ASN A 150 6.58 16.55 -3.05
N TRP A 151 5.24 16.52 -2.99
CA TRP A 151 4.41 15.74 -3.91
C TRP A 151 4.47 16.20 -5.37
N PRO A 152 4.42 17.51 -5.73
CA PRO A 152 4.51 17.92 -7.13
C PRO A 152 5.76 17.41 -7.82
N LYS A 153 6.92 17.51 -7.18
CA LYS A 153 8.19 17.01 -7.73
C LYS A 153 8.25 15.48 -7.72
N ALA A 154 7.68 14.82 -6.71
CA ALA A 154 7.57 13.36 -6.66
C ALA A 154 6.74 12.81 -7.83
N LEU A 155 5.62 13.45 -8.16
CA LEU A 155 4.79 13.12 -9.31
C LEU A 155 5.56 13.32 -10.62
N ALA A 156 6.31 14.42 -10.74
CA ALA A 156 7.17 14.64 -11.90
C ALA A 156 8.24 13.54 -12.03
N TYR A 157 8.86 13.14 -10.92
CA TYR A 157 9.80 12.01 -10.89
C TYR A 157 9.13 10.68 -11.29
N TYR A 158 7.88 10.47 -10.91
CA TYR A 158 7.12 9.28 -11.28
C TYR A 158 7.00 9.14 -12.80
N ASN A 159 6.74 10.23 -13.51
CA ASN A 159 6.56 10.25 -14.97
C ASN A 159 7.88 10.14 -15.73
N VAL A 160 8.91 10.92 -15.37
CA VAL A 160 10.13 11.06 -16.19
C VAL A 160 11.40 10.54 -15.51
N GLY A 161 11.28 10.03 -14.30
CA GLY A 161 12.41 9.64 -13.46
C GLY A 161 13.19 10.83 -12.88
N PRO A 162 13.89 10.65 -11.74
CA PRO A 162 14.68 11.70 -11.12
C PRO A 162 15.81 12.22 -12.03
N THR A 163 16.48 11.33 -12.75
CA THR A 163 17.57 11.70 -13.66
C THR A 163 17.04 12.55 -14.82
N GLY A 164 15.95 12.09 -15.48
CA GLY A 164 15.32 12.85 -16.58
C GLY A 164 14.89 14.24 -16.14
N TYR A 165 14.23 14.34 -14.99
CA TYR A 165 13.80 15.61 -14.43
C TYR A 165 14.96 16.58 -14.15
N ASN A 166 16.08 16.08 -13.58
CA ASN A 166 17.18 16.94 -13.14
C ASN A 166 18.17 17.31 -14.26
N SER A 167 18.27 16.51 -15.31
CA SER A 167 19.27 16.68 -16.37
C SER A 167 18.73 17.14 -17.73
N ASN A 168 17.38 17.22 -17.90
CA ASN A 168 16.76 17.52 -19.18
C ASN A 168 15.56 18.46 -19.02
N ASN A 169 15.69 19.70 -19.50
CA ASN A 169 14.64 20.71 -19.38
C ASN A 169 13.31 20.32 -20.07
N LYS A 170 13.35 19.56 -21.17
CA LYS A 170 12.14 19.06 -21.84
C LYS A 170 11.43 18.04 -20.98
N MET A 171 12.17 17.08 -20.40
CA MET A 171 11.62 16.09 -19.49
C MET A 171 11.12 16.74 -18.20
N LYS A 172 11.83 17.73 -17.67
CA LYS A 172 11.37 18.49 -16.51
C LYS A 172 10.00 19.11 -16.75
N LYS A 173 9.81 19.85 -17.85
CA LYS A 173 8.51 20.42 -18.23
C LYS A 173 7.43 19.35 -18.44
N GLN A 174 7.79 18.19 -19.01
CA GLN A 174 6.87 17.05 -19.15
C GLN A 174 6.41 16.52 -17.79
N GLY A 175 7.35 16.31 -16.87
CA GLY A 175 7.04 15.85 -15.51
C GLY A 175 6.19 16.85 -14.72
N GLU A 176 6.47 18.15 -14.82
CA GLU A 176 5.67 19.21 -14.20
C GLU A 176 4.23 19.20 -14.73
N LYS A 177 4.04 19.11 -16.05
CA LYS A 177 2.72 18.98 -16.67
C LYS A 177 1.97 17.74 -16.19
N TYR A 178 2.66 16.60 -16.06
CA TYR A 178 2.08 15.38 -15.50
C TYR A 178 1.61 15.60 -14.06
N ALA A 179 2.44 16.24 -13.22
CA ALA A 179 2.08 16.54 -11.85
C ALA A 179 0.83 17.42 -11.73
N GLU A 180 0.71 18.45 -12.58
CA GLU A 180 -0.48 19.29 -12.66
C GLU A 180 -1.74 18.48 -13.04
N GLN A 181 -1.63 17.56 -14.01
CA GLN A 181 -2.73 16.70 -14.42
C GLN A 181 -3.20 15.79 -13.28
N VAL A 182 -2.27 15.14 -12.56
CA VAL A 182 -2.61 14.31 -11.39
C VAL A 182 -3.26 15.13 -10.29
N GLN A 183 -2.74 16.34 -9.99
CA GLN A 183 -3.34 17.23 -8.99
C GLN A 183 -4.75 17.67 -9.39
N GLN A 184 -5.00 17.90 -10.66
CA GLN A 184 -6.34 18.19 -11.16
C GLN A 184 -7.28 17.00 -10.98
N HIS A 185 -6.84 15.78 -11.29
CA HIS A 185 -7.63 14.57 -11.00
C HIS A 185 -7.90 14.44 -9.50
N GLN A 186 -6.89 14.65 -8.66
CA GLN A 186 -7.06 14.61 -7.21
C GLN A 186 -8.11 15.62 -6.71
N LYS A 187 -8.09 16.85 -7.25
CA LYS A 187 -9.08 17.89 -6.90
C LYS A 187 -10.50 17.48 -7.30
N ILE A 188 -10.68 16.93 -8.51
CA ILE A 188 -11.98 16.43 -8.99
C ILE A 188 -12.50 15.32 -8.07
N LEU A 189 -11.65 14.35 -7.70
CA LEU A 189 -12.04 13.26 -6.81
C LEU A 189 -12.39 13.76 -5.41
N LYS A 190 -11.61 14.69 -4.85
CA LYS A 190 -11.93 15.32 -3.54
C LYS A 190 -13.29 15.99 -3.53
N GLY A 191 -13.69 16.61 -4.63
CA GLY A 191 -15.02 17.21 -4.76
C GLY A 191 -16.16 16.20 -4.92
N ALA A 192 -15.86 14.93 -5.21
CA ALA A 192 -16.85 13.84 -5.36
C ALA A 192 -17.01 12.97 -4.11
N LEU A 193 -16.15 13.12 -3.10
CA LEU A 193 -16.17 12.40 -1.82
C LEU A 193 -17.03 13.10 -0.77
#